data_03e997d65f7168b38cc7f14b93819c14
#
_entry.id   03e997d65f7168b38cc7f14b93819c14
#
_cell.length_a   1.000
_cell.length_b   1.000
_cell.length_c   1.000
_cell.angle_alpha   90.00
_cell.angle_beta   90.00
_cell.angle_gamma   90.00
#
_symmetry.space_group_name_H-M   'P 1'
#
loop_
_entity.id
_entity.type
_entity.pdbx_description
1 polymer ?
#
loop_
_entity_poly.entity_id
_entity_poly.type
_entity_poly.pdbx_seq_one_letter_code
_entity_poly.pdbx_strand_id
1 'polypeptide(L)'
;VDIKKIVVAAALVLLAIIGYNYYSSAQSEKARAARMAETEAMRASIAQAEIEKANKAKAEQSRVELEAMPEKAQKIIADKEAELQLDTQYTSIDIEKEDRAKLDEIMRRWSDASIVAGSTARIALSSAVKDLQSIRREAEKLTVTPCLTRAQANMLVGMDAEILGYIKFMSDAKADITKDMIDKYEAHAKYFEIIKKCTD
;
A
#
# COMPACT_ATOMS: atom_id res chain seq x y z
N VAL A 1 47.95 -22.00 38.19
CA VAL A 1 46.73 -21.36 37.59
C VAL A 1 46.82 -21.45 36.10
N ASP A 2 45.79 -22.01 35.48
CA ASP A 2 45.78 -22.34 34.05
C ASP A 2 45.48 -21.05 33.24
N ILE A 3 46.52 -20.42 32.71
CA ILE A 3 46.45 -19.14 31.97
C ILE A 3 45.41 -19.21 30.84
N LYS A 4 45.24 -20.37 30.20
CA LYS A 4 44.25 -20.56 29.12
C LYS A 4 42.81 -20.36 29.62
N LYS A 5 42.49 -20.81 30.82
CA LYS A 5 41.15 -20.64 31.42
C LYS A 5 40.87 -19.18 31.76
N ILE A 6 41.88 -18.41 32.18
CA ILE A 6 41.75 -16.98 32.49
C ILE A 6 41.48 -16.20 31.21
N VAL A 7 42.19 -16.50 30.11
CA VAL A 7 42.02 -15.83 28.82
C VAL A 7 40.62 -16.09 28.24
N VAL A 8 40.12 -17.34 28.32
CA VAL A 8 38.77 -17.68 27.85
C VAL A 8 37.70 -16.98 28.68
N ALA A 9 37.86 -16.93 30.01
CA ALA A 9 36.91 -16.23 30.86
C ALA A 9 36.88 -14.71 30.56
N ALA A 10 38.02 -14.08 30.34
CA ALA A 10 38.10 -12.66 29.98
C ALA A 10 37.45 -12.36 28.61
N ALA A 11 37.64 -13.25 27.62
CA ALA A 11 37.03 -13.12 26.32
C ALA A 11 35.49 -13.20 26.40
N LEU A 12 34.94 -14.11 27.19
CA LEU A 12 33.49 -14.24 27.39
C LEU A 12 32.86 -13.02 28.06
N VAL A 13 33.56 -12.43 29.04
CA VAL A 13 33.11 -11.20 29.70
C VAL A 13 33.09 -10.03 28.72
N LEU A 14 34.12 -9.89 27.87
CA LEU A 14 34.15 -8.85 26.85
C LEU A 14 33.01 -8.99 25.83
N LEU A 15 32.71 -10.21 25.37
CA LEU A 15 31.61 -10.48 24.49
C LEU A 15 30.26 -10.16 25.13
N ALA A 16 30.08 -10.45 26.42
CA ALA A 16 28.86 -10.11 27.16
C ALA A 16 28.69 -8.59 27.29
N ILE A 17 29.73 -7.83 27.52
CA ILE A 17 29.70 -6.36 27.61
C ILE A 17 29.37 -5.74 26.26
N ILE A 18 29.98 -6.23 25.17
CA ILE A 18 29.70 -5.76 23.81
C ILE A 18 28.23 -6.06 23.43
N GLY A 19 27.77 -7.27 23.72
CA GLY A 19 26.38 -7.68 23.47
C GLY A 19 25.38 -6.84 24.27
N TYR A 20 25.65 -6.55 25.52
CA TYR A 20 24.80 -5.70 26.34
C TYR A 20 24.75 -4.26 25.85
N ASN A 21 25.88 -3.66 25.46
CA ASN A 21 25.92 -2.31 24.92
C ASN A 21 25.19 -2.20 23.60
N TYR A 22 25.33 -3.19 22.72
CA TYR A 22 24.59 -3.24 21.45
C TYR A 22 23.08 -3.37 21.67
N TYR A 23 22.64 -4.24 22.57
CA TYR A 23 21.23 -4.42 22.93
C TYR A 23 20.64 -3.16 23.57
N SER A 24 21.35 -2.51 24.47
CA SER A 24 20.92 -1.25 25.12
C SER A 24 20.80 -0.10 24.12
N SER A 25 21.73 0.03 23.18
CA SER A 25 21.69 1.02 22.10
C SER A 25 20.47 0.81 21.18
N ALA A 26 20.22 -0.42 20.74
CA ALA A 26 19.07 -0.75 19.91
C ALA A 26 17.72 -0.49 20.61
N GLN A 27 17.63 -0.71 21.91
CA GLN A 27 16.44 -0.36 22.71
C GLN A 27 16.22 1.16 22.79
N SER A 28 17.28 1.93 22.97
CA SER A 28 17.21 3.39 23.04
C SER A 28 16.78 4.02 21.71
N GLU A 29 17.22 3.48 20.57
CA GLU A 29 16.80 3.92 19.24
C GLU A 29 15.33 3.63 18.99
N LYS A 30 14.85 2.43 19.37
CA LYS A 30 13.42 2.09 19.27
C LYS A 30 12.55 3.02 20.12
N ALA A 31 12.99 3.35 21.34
CA ALA A 31 12.28 4.27 22.20
C ALA A 31 12.25 5.71 21.66
N ARG A 32 13.34 6.17 21.00
CA ARG A 32 13.37 7.47 20.30
C ARG A 32 12.46 7.48 19.09
N ALA A 33 12.49 6.43 18.26
CA ALA A 33 11.61 6.32 17.09
C ALA A 33 10.13 6.30 17.50
N ALA A 34 9.76 5.58 18.56
CA ALA A 34 8.40 5.57 19.09
C ALA A 34 7.92 6.96 19.55
N ARG A 35 8.78 7.71 20.29
CA ARG A 35 8.45 9.09 20.72
C ARG A 35 8.34 10.06 19.54
N MET A 36 9.18 9.89 18.50
CA MET A 36 9.07 10.71 17.29
C MET A 36 7.75 10.44 16.56
N ALA A 37 7.37 9.17 16.39
CA ALA A 37 6.09 8.79 15.78
C ALA A 37 4.88 9.33 16.58
N GLU A 38 4.94 9.29 17.90
CA GLU A 38 3.88 9.83 18.77
C GLU A 38 3.77 11.36 18.63
N THR A 39 4.91 12.08 18.57
CA THR A 39 4.90 13.53 18.37
C THR A 39 4.42 13.93 16.98
N GLU A 40 4.74 13.17 15.94
CA GLU A 40 4.20 13.38 14.58
C GLU A 40 2.69 13.12 14.51
N ALA A 41 2.22 12.04 15.13
CA ALA A 41 0.79 11.74 15.21
C ALA A 41 0.02 12.84 15.97
N MET A 42 0.58 13.35 17.06
CA MET A 42 -0.01 14.47 17.80
C MET A 42 -0.05 15.76 16.95
N ARG A 43 1.02 16.10 16.23
CA ARG A 43 1.03 17.24 15.32
C ARG A 43 0.01 17.11 14.19
N ALA A 44 -0.12 15.91 13.61
CA ALA A 44 -1.11 15.63 12.58
C ALA A 44 -2.55 15.78 13.11
N SER A 45 -2.83 15.32 14.33
CA SER A 45 -4.14 15.48 14.95
C SER A 45 -4.49 16.93 15.26
N ILE A 46 -3.52 17.75 15.71
CA ILE A 46 -3.71 19.17 15.94
C ILE A 46 -3.98 19.90 14.62
N ALA A 47 -3.20 19.62 13.57
CA ALA A 47 -3.40 20.21 12.25
C ALA A 47 -4.78 19.86 11.66
N GLN A 48 -5.24 18.63 11.83
CA GLN A 48 -6.58 18.22 11.41
C GLN A 48 -7.68 18.95 12.18
N ALA A 49 -7.52 19.11 13.49
CA ALA A 49 -8.48 19.86 14.33
C ALA A 49 -8.55 21.36 13.95
N GLU A 50 -7.42 21.97 13.59
CA GLU A 50 -7.37 23.36 13.11
C GLU A 50 -8.07 23.51 11.75
N ILE A 51 -7.85 22.58 10.82
CA ILE A 51 -8.52 22.55 9.51
C ILE A 51 -10.03 22.37 9.70
N GLU A 52 -10.45 21.45 10.56
CA GLU A 52 -11.88 21.23 10.85
C GLU A 52 -12.53 22.48 11.45
N LYS A 53 -11.83 23.14 12.38
CA LYS A 53 -12.31 24.39 12.99
C LYS A 53 -12.42 25.53 11.97
N ALA A 54 -11.43 25.64 11.07
CA ALA A 54 -11.46 26.64 9.99
C ALA A 54 -12.60 26.36 9.00
N ASN A 55 -12.85 25.10 8.66
CA ASN A 55 -13.95 24.70 7.78
C ASN A 55 -15.32 24.95 8.42
N LYS A 56 -15.49 24.66 9.72
CA LYS A 56 -16.72 25.00 10.46
C LYS A 56 -16.98 26.51 10.49
N ALA A 57 -15.94 27.31 10.72
CA ALA A 57 -16.07 28.77 10.73
C ALA A 57 -16.49 29.32 9.35
N LYS A 58 -15.90 28.79 8.26
CA LYS A 58 -16.29 29.16 6.89
C LYS A 58 -17.72 28.74 6.57
N ALA A 59 -18.12 27.54 6.96
CA ALA A 59 -19.48 27.04 6.73
C ALA A 59 -20.52 27.89 7.47
N GLU A 60 -20.24 28.30 8.70
CA GLU A 60 -21.12 29.18 9.47
C GLU A 60 -21.22 30.56 8.85
N GLN A 61 -20.09 31.13 8.40
CA GLN A 61 -20.07 32.39 7.70
C GLN A 61 -20.89 32.36 6.40
N SER A 62 -20.74 31.28 5.60
CA SER A 62 -21.52 31.08 4.37
C SER A 62 -23.01 30.92 4.67
N ARG A 63 -23.38 30.28 5.78
CA ARG A 63 -24.79 30.14 6.20
C ARG A 63 -25.42 31.47 6.55
N VAL A 64 -24.72 32.31 7.31
CA VAL A 64 -25.20 33.62 7.66
C VAL A 64 -25.37 34.51 6.43
N GLU A 65 -24.44 34.42 5.48
CA GLU A 65 -24.49 35.18 4.23
C GLU A 65 -25.66 34.70 3.34
N LEU A 66 -25.92 33.39 3.28
CA LEU A 66 -27.04 32.78 2.54
C LEU A 66 -28.39 33.18 3.16
N GLU A 67 -28.53 33.18 4.49
CA GLU A 67 -29.73 33.59 5.20
C GLU A 67 -30.08 35.11 4.99
N ALA A 68 -29.06 35.93 4.74
CA ALA A 68 -29.24 37.35 4.44
C ALA A 68 -29.63 37.65 2.99
N MET A 69 -29.61 36.67 2.10
CA MET A 69 -29.95 36.84 0.68
C MET A 69 -31.47 36.75 0.42
N PRO A 70 -32.00 37.41 -0.64
CA PRO A 70 -33.39 37.28 -1.06
C PRO A 70 -33.74 35.82 -1.39
N GLU A 71 -34.91 35.37 -0.99
CA GLU A 71 -35.38 33.95 -1.14
C GLU A 71 -35.20 33.40 -2.56
N LYS A 72 -35.40 34.24 -3.58
CA LYS A 72 -35.17 33.84 -4.99
C LYS A 72 -33.70 33.50 -5.30
N ALA A 73 -32.78 34.25 -4.69
CA ALA A 73 -31.33 34.00 -4.88
C ALA A 73 -30.88 32.74 -4.15
N GLN A 74 -31.41 32.47 -2.96
CA GLN A 74 -31.15 31.24 -2.20
C GLN A 74 -31.59 30.01 -2.99
N LYS A 75 -32.77 30.08 -3.64
CA LYS A 75 -33.27 28.94 -4.46
C LYS A 75 -32.40 28.68 -5.68
N ILE A 76 -31.93 29.74 -6.37
CA ILE A 76 -31.05 29.59 -7.55
C ILE A 76 -29.69 28.96 -7.14
N ILE A 77 -29.18 29.32 -5.98
CA ILE A 77 -27.92 28.75 -5.46
C ILE A 77 -28.13 27.28 -5.10
N ALA A 78 -29.22 26.93 -4.41
CA ALA A 78 -29.50 25.55 -4.03
C ALA A 78 -29.71 24.65 -5.26
N ASP A 79 -30.41 25.13 -6.29
CA ASP A 79 -30.62 24.39 -7.54
C ASP A 79 -29.28 24.17 -8.27
N LYS A 80 -28.37 25.16 -8.32
CA LYS A 80 -27.05 25.02 -8.94
C LYS A 80 -26.11 24.14 -8.13
N GLU A 81 -26.14 24.20 -6.81
CA GLU A 81 -25.33 23.32 -5.95
C GLU A 81 -25.76 21.85 -6.12
N ALA A 82 -27.06 21.58 -6.20
CA ALA A 82 -27.59 20.24 -6.45
C ALA A 82 -27.17 19.70 -7.84
N GLU A 83 -27.21 20.53 -8.88
CA GLU A 83 -26.72 20.17 -10.22
C GLU A 83 -25.22 19.89 -10.23
N LEU A 84 -24.40 20.71 -9.55
CA LEU A 84 -22.95 20.55 -9.46
C LEU A 84 -22.56 19.27 -8.68
N GLN A 85 -23.29 18.95 -7.60
CA GLN A 85 -23.08 17.73 -6.84
C GLN A 85 -23.40 16.47 -7.65
N LEU A 86 -24.48 16.50 -8.43
CA LEU A 86 -24.87 15.40 -9.29
C LEU A 86 -23.83 15.14 -10.38
N ASP A 87 -23.33 16.21 -11.02
CA ASP A 87 -22.29 16.11 -12.06
C ASP A 87 -20.95 15.59 -11.48
N THR A 88 -20.56 16.07 -10.30
CA THR A 88 -19.34 15.60 -9.62
C THR A 88 -19.44 14.13 -9.22
N GLN A 89 -20.61 13.69 -8.75
CA GLN A 89 -20.82 12.30 -8.37
C GLN A 89 -20.81 11.37 -9.59
N TYR A 90 -21.44 11.79 -10.69
CA TYR A 90 -21.44 11.02 -11.96
C TYR A 90 -20.02 10.88 -12.52
N THR A 91 -19.26 11.97 -12.55
CA THR A 91 -17.85 11.97 -13.01
C THR A 91 -16.96 11.06 -12.16
N SER A 92 -17.15 11.02 -10.85
CA SER A 92 -16.35 10.15 -9.95
C SER A 92 -16.63 8.67 -10.18
N ILE A 93 -17.88 8.30 -10.40
CA ILE A 93 -18.29 6.90 -10.70
C ILE A 93 -17.70 6.44 -12.03
N ASP A 94 -17.70 7.29 -13.06
CA ASP A 94 -17.16 6.92 -14.36
C ASP A 94 -15.63 6.78 -14.34
N ILE A 95 -14.92 7.64 -13.62
CA ILE A 95 -13.46 7.53 -13.40
C ILE A 95 -13.12 6.22 -12.67
N GLU A 96 -13.89 5.86 -11.64
CA GLU A 96 -13.66 4.63 -10.88
C GLU A 96 -13.89 3.38 -11.73
N LYS A 97 -14.91 3.36 -12.58
CA LYS A 97 -15.14 2.28 -13.56
C LYS A 97 -14.00 2.15 -14.57
N GLU A 98 -13.50 3.28 -15.08
CA GLU A 98 -12.38 3.29 -16.02
C GLU A 98 -11.09 2.76 -15.37
N ASP A 99 -10.78 3.22 -14.16
CA ASP A 99 -9.60 2.78 -13.42
C ASP A 99 -9.68 1.30 -13.04
N ARG A 100 -10.88 0.82 -12.68
CA ARG A 100 -11.12 -0.60 -12.47
C ARG A 100 -10.87 -1.40 -13.74
N ALA A 101 -11.40 -0.95 -14.88
CA ALA A 101 -11.17 -1.64 -16.16
C ALA A 101 -9.69 -1.76 -16.51
N LYS A 102 -8.88 -0.74 -16.18
CA LYS A 102 -7.42 -0.78 -16.34
C LYS A 102 -6.79 -1.86 -15.44
N LEU A 103 -7.20 -1.94 -14.18
CA LEU A 103 -6.70 -2.96 -13.25
C LEU A 103 -7.11 -4.37 -13.69
N ASP A 104 -8.35 -4.56 -14.14
CA ASP A 104 -8.87 -5.84 -14.62
C ASP A 104 -8.11 -6.29 -15.87
N GLU A 105 -7.79 -5.38 -16.79
CA GLU A 105 -6.98 -5.70 -17.98
C GLU A 105 -5.54 -6.11 -17.61
N ILE A 106 -4.91 -5.43 -16.66
CA ILE A 106 -3.60 -5.82 -16.14
C ILE A 106 -3.66 -7.21 -15.51
N MET A 107 -4.67 -7.50 -14.69
CA MET A 107 -4.83 -8.81 -14.06
C MET A 107 -5.09 -9.92 -15.08
N ARG A 108 -5.85 -9.66 -16.13
CA ARG A 108 -6.07 -10.61 -17.22
C ARG A 108 -4.75 -10.94 -17.92
N ARG A 109 -3.98 -9.94 -18.33
CA ARG A 109 -2.66 -10.10 -18.96
C ARG A 109 -1.67 -10.81 -18.04
N TRP A 110 -1.72 -10.50 -16.74
CA TRP A 110 -0.93 -11.19 -15.72
C TRP A 110 -1.27 -12.67 -15.66
N SER A 111 -2.56 -13.01 -15.61
CA SER A 111 -3.02 -14.39 -15.58
C SER A 111 -2.53 -15.18 -16.81
N ASP A 112 -2.66 -14.59 -18.00
CA ASP A 112 -2.20 -15.21 -19.25
C ASP A 112 -0.68 -15.46 -19.20
N ALA A 113 0.12 -14.47 -18.80
CA ALA A 113 1.57 -14.58 -18.68
C ALA A 113 2.00 -15.58 -17.58
N SER A 114 1.25 -15.63 -16.47
CA SER A 114 1.47 -16.58 -15.37
C SER A 114 1.26 -18.02 -15.81
N ILE A 115 0.23 -18.31 -16.62
CA ILE A 115 -0.02 -19.62 -17.21
C ILE A 115 1.14 -20.03 -18.11
N VAL A 116 1.61 -19.12 -18.97
CA VAL A 116 2.78 -19.36 -19.83
C VAL A 116 4.02 -19.65 -18.99
N ALA A 117 4.30 -18.84 -17.96
CA ALA A 117 5.44 -19.05 -17.08
C ALA A 117 5.36 -20.41 -16.36
N GLY A 118 4.18 -20.76 -15.81
CA GLY A 118 3.97 -22.01 -15.10
C GLY A 118 4.11 -23.27 -15.98
N SER A 119 3.89 -23.17 -17.30
CA SER A 119 4.07 -24.25 -18.28
C SER A 119 5.45 -24.26 -18.96
N THR A 120 6.28 -23.24 -18.69
CA THR A 120 7.60 -23.10 -19.34
C THR A 120 8.67 -23.89 -18.60
N ALA A 121 9.50 -24.63 -19.36
CA ALA A 121 10.63 -25.32 -18.81
C ALA A 121 11.62 -24.37 -18.12
N ARG A 122 12.22 -24.79 -16.99
CA ARG A 122 13.09 -23.95 -16.15
C ARG A 122 14.19 -23.22 -16.94
N ILE A 123 14.81 -23.87 -17.91
CA ILE A 123 15.89 -23.29 -18.74
C ILE A 123 15.41 -22.15 -19.66
N ALA A 124 14.14 -22.12 -20.00
CA ALA A 124 13.52 -21.11 -20.87
C ALA A 124 12.69 -20.07 -20.08
N LEU A 125 12.56 -20.24 -18.76
CA LEU A 125 11.65 -19.46 -17.92
C LEU A 125 12.04 -17.96 -17.80
N SER A 126 13.30 -17.62 -18.08
CA SER A 126 13.78 -16.23 -17.96
C SER A 126 13.02 -15.24 -18.85
N SER A 127 12.55 -15.66 -20.03
CA SER A 127 11.75 -14.80 -20.92
C SER A 127 10.38 -14.54 -20.32
N ALA A 128 9.68 -15.59 -19.87
CA ALA A 128 8.36 -15.46 -19.27
C ALA A 128 8.41 -14.60 -17.97
N VAL A 129 9.46 -14.74 -17.18
CA VAL A 129 9.66 -13.88 -15.99
C VAL A 129 9.87 -12.41 -16.37
N LYS A 130 10.57 -12.12 -17.47
CA LYS A 130 10.69 -10.73 -17.98
C LYS A 130 9.33 -10.15 -18.38
N ASP A 131 8.47 -10.94 -18.99
CA ASP A 131 7.12 -10.51 -19.38
C ASP A 131 6.28 -10.22 -18.14
N LEU A 132 6.32 -11.09 -17.12
CA LEU A 132 5.70 -10.83 -15.82
C LEU A 132 6.21 -9.54 -15.17
N GLN A 133 7.53 -9.33 -15.15
CA GLN A 133 8.12 -8.09 -14.62
C GLN A 133 7.69 -6.84 -15.40
N SER A 134 7.46 -6.96 -16.71
CA SER A 134 6.96 -5.85 -17.53
C SER A 134 5.53 -5.47 -17.13
N ILE A 135 4.63 -6.45 -17.04
CA ILE A 135 3.24 -6.25 -16.62
C ILE A 135 3.19 -5.66 -15.19
N ARG A 136 4.00 -6.19 -14.28
CA ARG A 136 4.10 -5.66 -12.92
C ARG A 136 4.50 -4.19 -12.88
N ARG A 137 5.49 -3.76 -13.72
CA ARG A 137 5.88 -2.34 -13.83
C ARG A 137 4.79 -1.46 -14.43
N GLU A 138 4.00 -1.98 -15.35
CA GLU A 138 2.84 -1.26 -15.89
C GLU A 138 1.78 -1.06 -14.79
N ALA A 139 1.48 -2.11 -14.04
CA ALA A 139 0.57 -2.05 -12.90
C ALA A 139 0.99 -0.98 -11.86
N GLU A 140 2.29 -0.89 -11.55
CA GLU A 140 2.83 0.07 -10.60
C GLU A 140 2.69 1.54 -11.05
N LYS A 141 2.71 1.79 -12.37
CA LYS A 141 2.60 3.13 -12.95
C LYS A 141 1.17 3.63 -13.05
N LEU A 142 0.18 2.77 -12.89
CA LEU A 142 -1.21 3.19 -12.95
C LEU A 142 -1.53 4.14 -11.79
N THR A 143 -2.14 5.26 -12.12
CA THR A 143 -2.77 6.13 -11.13
C THR A 143 -4.23 5.73 -11.08
N VAL A 144 -4.73 5.39 -9.91
CA VAL A 144 -6.11 4.94 -9.67
C VAL A 144 -6.74 5.72 -8.54
N THR A 145 -8.07 5.69 -8.46
CA THR A 145 -8.83 6.33 -7.39
C THR A 145 -8.44 5.80 -5.99
N PRO A 146 -8.63 6.58 -4.93
CA PRO A 146 -8.24 6.19 -3.55
C PRO A 146 -8.80 4.84 -3.10
N CYS A 147 -10.04 4.49 -3.49
CA CYS A 147 -10.61 3.18 -3.17
C CYS A 147 -9.80 2.04 -3.81
N LEU A 148 -9.43 2.18 -5.07
CA LEU A 148 -8.71 1.17 -5.84
C LEU A 148 -7.21 1.09 -5.52
N THR A 149 -6.62 2.10 -4.86
CA THR A 149 -5.20 2.10 -4.47
C THR A 149 -4.84 0.89 -3.60
N ARG A 150 -5.71 0.50 -2.66
CA ARG A 150 -5.49 -0.69 -1.82
C ARG A 150 -5.59 -1.99 -2.61
N ALA A 151 -6.48 -2.05 -3.61
CA ALA A 151 -6.58 -3.18 -4.52
C ALA A 151 -5.28 -3.31 -5.33
N GLN A 152 -4.83 -2.22 -5.97
CA GLN A 152 -3.58 -2.17 -6.71
C GLN A 152 -2.38 -2.61 -5.85
N ALA A 153 -2.27 -2.16 -4.61
CA ALA A 153 -1.18 -2.56 -3.71
C ALA A 153 -1.18 -4.07 -3.45
N ASN A 154 -2.35 -4.69 -3.21
CA ASN A 154 -2.42 -6.14 -3.03
C ASN A 154 -2.13 -6.91 -4.33
N MET A 155 -2.56 -6.41 -5.48
CA MET A 155 -2.20 -6.97 -6.77
C MET A 155 -0.68 -7.00 -6.96
N LEU A 156 0.01 -5.89 -6.70
CA LEU A 156 1.48 -5.80 -6.81
C LEU A 156 2.19 -6.75 -5.85
N VAL A 157 1.73 -6.89 -4.61
CA VAL A 157 2.28 -7.86 -3.64
C VAL A 157 2.18 -9.29 -4.16
N GLY A 158 1.04 -9.67 -4.73
CA GLY A 158 0.86 -10.99 -5.32
C GLY A 158 1.76 -11.22 -6.54
N MET A 159 1.91 -10.22 -7.41
CA MET A 159 2.82 -10.26 -8.56
C MET A 159 4.29 -10.41 -8.13
N ASP A 160 4.73 -9.67 -7.12
CA ASP A 160 6.10 -9.73 -6.60
C ASP A 160 6.40 -11.10 -5.98
N ALA A 161 5.45 -11.68 -5.23
CA ALA A 161 5.59 -13.01 -4.65
C ALA A 161 5.75 -14.09 -5.74
N GLU A 162 4.94 -14.05 -6.80
CA GLU A 162 5.04 -15.01 -7.91
C GLU A 162 6.36 -14.88 -8.67
N ILE A 163 6.79 -13.66 -9.00
CA ILE A 163 8.08 -13.41 -9.65
C ILE A 163 9.22 -13.95 -8.79
N LEU A 164 9.19 -13.71 -7.49
CA LEU A 164 10.20 -14.21 -6.56
C LEU A 164 10.26 -15.75 -6.55
N GLY A 165 9.09 -16.42 -6.53
CA GLY A 165 9.00 -17.86 -6.64
C GLY A 165 9.66 -18.38 -7.90
N TYR A 166 9.39 -17.79 -9.06
CA TYR A 166 10.03 -18.17 -10.32
C TYR A 166 11.54 -17.94 -10.33
N ILE A 167 12.02 -16.82 -9.76
CA ILE A 167 13.46 -16.52 -9.66
C ILE A 167 14.16 -17.58 -8.79
N LYS A 168 13.58 -17.95 -7.64
CA LYS A 168 14.09 -19.01 -6.78
C LYS A 168 14.15 -20.36 -7.53
N PHE A 169 13.07 -20.72 -8.21
CA PHE A 169 13.00 -21.96 -8.99
C PHE A 169 14.02 -21.98 -10.14
N MET A 170 14.28 -20.84 -10.81
CA MET A 170 15.32 -20.77 -11.84
C MET A 170 16.72 -20.97 -11.26
N SER A 171 16.99 -20.45 -10.07
CA SER A 171 18.30 -20.57 -9.41
C SER A 171 18.54 -21.98 -8.88
N ASP A 172 17.52 -22.60 -8.28
CA ASP A 172 17.57 -23.96 -7.75
C ASP A 172 16.23 -24.69 -8.00
N ALA A 173 16.29 -25.77 -8.77
CA ALA A 173 15.10 -26.59 -9.07
C ALA A 173 14.46 -27.25 -7.83
N LYS A 174 15.19 -27.32 -6.71
CA LYS A 174 14.71 -27.84 -5.42
C LYS A 174 14.30 -26.75 -4.45
N ALA A 175 14.35 -25.46 -4.86
CA ALA A 175 13.94 -24.36 -4.00
C ALA A 175 12.49 -24.55 -3.54
N ASP A 176 12.25 -24.39 -2.25
CA ASP A 176 10.89 -24.34 -1.71
C ASP A 176 10.26 -22.97 -2.01
N ILE A 177 9.31 -22.95 -2.93
CA ILE A 177 8.55 -21.78 -3.35
C ILE A 177 7.13 -21.77 -2.76
N THR A 178 6.82 -22.70 -1.88
CA THR A 178 5.47 -22.88 -1.32
C THR A 178 4.97 -21.59 -0.67
N LYS A 179 5.83 -20.95 0.13
CA LYS A 179 5.47 -19.68 0.78
C LYS A 179 5.19 -18.58 -0.23
N ASP A 180 6.01 -18.45 -1.27
CA ASP A 180 5.81 -17.40 -2.29
C ASP A 180 4.47 -17.59 -3.02
N MET A 181 4.09 -18.86 -3.30
CA MET A 181 2.80 -19.17 -3.91
C MET A 181 1.63 -18.90 -2.98
N ILE A 182 1.74 -19.21 -1.68
CA ILE A 182 0.71 -18.87 -0.70
C ILE A 182 0.55 -17.35 -0.61
N ASP A 183 1.63 -16.59 -0.46
CA ASP A 183 1.62 -15.13 -0.38
C ASP A 183 0.96 -14.51 -1.63
N LYS A 184 1.24 -15.04 -2.84
CA LYS A 184 0.57 -14.68 -4.09
C LYS A 184 -0.95 -14.84 -4.00
N TYR A 185 -1.42 -16.03 -3.63
CA TYR A 185 -2.85 -16.32 -3.60
C TYR A 185 -3.60 -15.50 -2.56
N GLU A 186 -3.01 -15.31 -1.39
CA GLU A 186 -3.60 -14.46 -0.34
C GLU A 186 -3.71 -12.99 -0.79
N ALA A 187 -2.67 -12.46 -1.42
CA ALA A 187 -2.67 -11.09 -1.90
C ALA A 187 -3.68 -10.89 -3.03
N HIS A 188 -3.76 -11.82 -3.99
CA HIS A 188 -4.75 -11.75 -5.05
C HIS A 188 -6.19 -11.92 -4.53
N ALA A 189 -6.43 -12.77 -3.53
CA ALA A 189 -7.75 -12.88 -2.91
C ALA A 189 -8.18 -11.56 -2.28
N LYS A 190 -7.28 -10.86 -1.56
CA LYS A 190 -7.52 -9.51 -1.01
C LYS A 190 -7.77 -8.47 -2.12
N TYR A 191 -7.05 -8.53 -3.23
CA TYR A 191 -7.31 -7.69 -4.39
C TYR A 191 -8.76 -7.80 -4.85
N PHE A 192 -9.25 -9.02 -5.10
CA PHE A 192 -10.62 -9.25 -5.56
C PHE A 192 -11.67 -8.85 -4.54
N GLU A 193 -11.40 -9.06 -3.24
CA GLU A 193 -12.30 -8.61 -2.17
C GLU A 193 -12.46 -7.08 -2.14
N ILE A 194 -11.35 -6.36 -2.27
CA ILE A 194 -11.35 -4.89 -2.24
C ILE A 194 -12.01 -4.33 -3.49
N ILE A 195 -11.68 -4.83 -4.67
CA ILE A 195 -12.28 -4.39 -5.94
C ILE A 195 -13.80 -4.49 -5.90
N LYS A 196 -14.33 -5.57 -5.34
CA LYS A 196 -15.77 -5.74 -5.20
C LYS A 196 -16.40 -4.68 -4.31
N LYS A 197 -15.75 -4.29 -3.22
CA LYS A 197 -16.24 -3.27 -2.28
C LYS A 197 -16.17 -1.85 -2.82
N CYS A 198 -15.29 -1.58 -3.77
CA CYS A 198 -15.19 -0.27 -4.42
C CYS A 198 -16.25 -0.02 -5.48
N THR A 199 -17.13 -0.99 -5.76
CA THR A 199 -18.14 -0.89 -6.82
C THR A 199 -19.58 -0.96 -6.31
N ASP A 200 -19.75 -1.18 -5.00
CA ASP A 200 -21.03 -1.16 -4.29
C ASP A 200 -21.21 0.21 -3.62
#